data_3fff7256dad7f018f76090b70e4681dc
#
_entry.id   3fff7256dad7f018f76090b70e4681dc
#
_cell.length_a   1.000
_cell.length_b   1.000
_cell.length_c   1.000
_cell.angle_alpha   90.00
_cell.angle_beta   90.00
_cell.angle_gamma   90.00
#
_symmetry.space_group_name_H-M   'P 1'
#
loop_
_entity.id
_entity.type
_entity.pdbx_description
1 polymer ?
#
loop_
_entity_poly.entity_id
_entity_poly.type
_entity_poly.pdbx_seq_one_letter_code
_entity_poly.pdbx_strand_id
1 'polypeptide(L)'
;MNSYIFTSESVTEGHPDKVCDQIADAILDAALEQDPYSNMAVECTIKDDFVLIYGEANTKADIDYAAIALATIKKIGYEEEYHVHVVVNQQSPEIHNAVNRGDVCAGDQGIMFGYACDESKEYMPLPIYYAHKLAMQLTKVRRNNPKLKPDGKTQVSVEYENDEIKRIDTIVVSTQHAEDVSQEEIKEIIMNDVIKPCINENLLDENTKYFINPSGSFVVGGSFGDSGTTGRKIVCDTYGGRGRIGGGCFSSKDPTKVDRSAAYYCRYVAKSIVANKLARRAEVQVSYAIGKKEPISFCVDTFGTGKFEDEKILEIIENNFDFNVDNILKELDLRKPIYRKTSCYGHFGDPQFSWEKIKELKF
;
A
#
# COMPACT_ATOMS: atom_id res chain seq x y z
N MET A 1 -26.44 4.44 21.76
CA MET A 1 -24.98 4.37 21.54
C MET A 1 -24.73 3.43 20.38
N ASN A 2 -24.06 3.91 19.36
CA ASN A 2 -23.64 3.08 18.23
C ASN A 2 -22.24 2.54 18.53
N SER A 3 -22.14 1.26 18.97
CA SER A 3 -20.86 0.60 19.23
C SER A 3 -20.64 -0.47 18.15
N TYR A 4 -19.42 -0.51 17.58
CA TYR A 4 -19.02 -1.48 16.57
C TYR A 4 -17.52 -1.77 16.65
N ILE A 5 -17.12 -2.91 16.10
CA ILE A 5 -15.71 -3.27 15.96
C ILE A 5 -15.35 -3.20 14.47
N PHE A 6 -14.25 -2.51 14.17
CA PHE A 6 -13.70 -2.46 12.81
C PHE A 6 -12.30 -3.09 12.79
N THR A 7 -12.04 -3.89 11.76
CA THR A 7 -10.82 -4.69 11.66
C THR A 7 -10.09 -4.41 10.36
N SER A 8 -8.76 -4.27 10.44
CA SER A 8 -7.87 -4.24 9.27
C SER A 8 -6.73 -5.23 9.44
N GLU A 9 -6.20 -5.69 8.31
CA GLU A 9 -5.05 -6.60 8.27
C GLU A 9 -3.89 -6.02 7.47
N SER A 10 -2.69 -6.49 7.78
CA SER A 10 -1.47 -6.25 7.03
C SER A 10 -0.68 -7.55 6.90
N VAL A 11 0.28 -7.54 5.99
CA VAL A 11 1.17 -8.68 5.73
C VAL A 11 2.62 -8.23 5.72
N THR A 12 3.53 -9.16 6.01
CA THR A 12 4.97 -8.90 5.98
C THR A 12 5.52 -8.88 4.54
N GLU A 13 6.76 -8.43 4.41
CA GLU A 13 7.49 -8.41 3.13
C GLU A 13 7.67 -9.82 2.51
N GLY A 14 7.58 -10.87 3.32
CA GLY A 14 7.69 -12.26 2.87
C GLY A 14 6.38 -12.92 2.44
N HIS A 15 5.23 -12.25 2.59
CA HIS A 15 3.98 -12.77 2.05
C HIS A 15 4.09 -12.88 0.51
N PRO A 16 3.68 -13.99 -0.13
CA PRO A 16 3.93 -14.22 -1.56
C PRO A 16 3.38 -13.13 -2.49
N ASP A 17 2.19 -12.57 -2.22
CA ASP A 17 1.70 -11.43 -2.99
C ASP A 17 2.61 -10.20 -2.84
N LYS A 18 3.16 -9.96 -1.63
CA LYS A 18 4.08 -8.84 -1.40
C LYS A 18 5.48 -9.09 -1.93
N VAL A 19 5.91 -10.32 -2.06
CA VAL A 19 7.12 -10.67 -2.82
C VAL A 19 6.95 -10.23 -4.27
N CYS A 20 5.80 -10.53 -4.89
CA CYS A 20 5.49 -10.12 -6.26
C CYS A 20 5.44 -8.59 -6.42
N ASP A 21 4.78 -7.88 -5.51
CA ASP A 21 4.73 -6.41 -5.52
C ASP A 21 6.13 -5.79 -5.43
N GLN A 22 6.99 -6.33 -4.56
CA GLN A 22 8.36 -5.86 -4.41
C GLN A 22 9.22 -6.13 -5.66
N ILE A 23 9.04 -7.26 -6.33
CA ILE A 23 9.72 -7.58 -7.58
C ILE A 23 9.27 -6.60 -8.67
N ALA A 24 7.97 -6.42 -8.86
CA ALA A 24 7.41 -5.54 -9.87
C ALA A 24 7.87 -4.08 -9.68
N ASP A 25 7.83 -3.57 -8.46
CA ASP A 25 8.25 -2.20 -8.17
C ASP A 25 9.78 -2.03 -8.15
N ALA A 26 10.56 -3.07 -7.86
CA ALA A 26 12.02 -3.03 -8.04
C ALA A 26 12.43 -2.97 -9.52
N ILE A 27 11.69 -3.65 -10.39
CA ILE A 27 11.86 -3.58 -11.85
C ILE A 27 11.51 -2.16 -12.35
N LEU A 28 10.40 -1.60 -11.88
CA LEU A 28 10.02 -0.23 -12.21
C LEU A 28 11.09 0.79 -11.77
N ASP A 29 11.60 0.67 -10.56
CA ASP A 29 12.65 1.57 -10.06
C ASP A 29 13.92 1.46 -10.89
N ALA A 30 14.36 0.24 -11.28
CA ALA A 30 15.52 0.02 -12.14
C ALA A 30 15.34 0.64 -13.54
N ALA A 31 14.12 0.67 -14.06
CA ALA A 31 13.81 1.35 -15.31
C ALA A 31 13.86 2.88 -15.16
N LEU A 32 13.21 3.44 -14.15
CA LEU A 32 13.12 4.88 -13.91
C LEU A 32 14.49 5.49 -13.56
N GLU A 33 15.38 4.74 -12.93
CA GLU A 33 16.75 5.19 -12.64
C GLU A 33 17.56 5.46 -13.92
N GLN A 34 17.32 4.70 -14.99
CA GLN A 34 18.01 4.83 -16.28
C GLN A 34 17.21 5.67 -17.29
N ASP A 35 15.87 5.58 -17.26
CA ASP A 35 14.96 6.31 -18.12
C ASP A 35 13.72 6.79 -17.34
N PRO A 36 13.71 8.04 -16.86
CA PRO A 36 12.57 8.60 -16.08
C PRO A 36 11.26 8.65 -16.86
N TYR A 37 11.28 8.43 -18.16
CA TYR A 37 10.10 8.41 -19.03
C TYR A 37 9.65 7.00 -19.40
N SER A 38 10.16 5.98 -18.73
CA SER A 38 9.72 4.60 -18.92
C SER A 38 8.20 4.47 -18.69
N ASN A 39 7.54 3.76 -19.61
CA ASN A 39 6.13 3.37 -19.49
C ASN A 39 6.07 1.86 -19.33
N MET A 40 5.62 1.41 -18.18
CA MET A 40 5.68 0.01 -17.80
C MET A 40 4.41 -0.46 -17.11
N ALA A 41 4.05 -1.71 -17.37
CA ALA A 41 3.08 -2.49 -16.60
C ALA A 41 3.65 -3.92 -16.57
N VAL A 42 4.61 -4.16 -15.66
CA VAL A 42 5.30 -5.45 -15.55
C VAL A 42 4.93 -6.10 -14.22
N GLU A 43 4.17 -7.15 -14.30
CA GLU A 43 3.63 -7.90 -13.17
C GLU A 43 4.47 -9.13 -12.87
N CYS A 44 4.22 -9.72 -11.70
CA CYS A 44 4.89 -10.93 -11.25
C CYS A 44 3.87 -11.90 -10.65
N THR A 45 4.11 -13.19 -10.83
CA THR A 45 3.45 -14.25 -10.06
C THR A 45 4.48 -15.27 -9.58
N ILE A 46 4.23 -15.83 -8.41
CA ILE A 46 5.14 -16.79 -7.76
C ILE A 46 4.37 -17.98 -7.18
N LYS A 47 4.89 -19.19 -7.36
CA LYS A 47 4.45 -20.41 -6.69
C LYS A 47 5.58 -21.41 -6.61
N ASP A 48 5.78 -21.99 -5.43
CA ASP A 48 6.92 -22.84 -5.12
C ASP A 48 8.24 -22.15 -5.52
N ASP A 49 9.07 -22.75 -6.34
CA ASP A 49 10.32 -22.20 -6.90
C ASP A 49 10.15 -21.47 -8.24
N PHE A 50 8.92 -21.40 -8.76
CA PHE A 50 8.61 -20.78 -10.04
C PHE A 50 8.22 -19.33 -9.90
N VAL A 51 8.88 -18.44 -10.68
CA VAL A 51 8.58 -17.03 -10.79
C VAL A 51 8.33 -16.67 -12.26
N LEU A 52 7.18 -16.09 -12.56
CA LEU A 52 6.88 -15.53 -13.88
C LEU A 52 6.79 -14.00 -13.79
N ILE A 53 7.58 -13.32 -14.61
CA ILE A 53 7.54 -11.88 -14.83
C ILE A 53 6.96 -11.64 -16.21
N TYR A 54 5.89 -10.87 -16.32
CA TYR A 54 5.17 -10.68 -17.58
C TYR A 54 4.57 -9.28 -17.67
N GLY A 55 4.32 -8.84 -18.90
CA GLY A 55 3.68 -7.55 -19.15
C GLY A 55 4.33 -6.78 -20.28
N GLU A 56 4.20 -5.46 -20.25
CA GLU A 56 4.67 -4.56 -21.28
C GLU A 56 5.60 -3.49 -20.72
N ALA A 57 6.64 -3.17 -21.52
CA ALA A 57 7.58 -2.11 -21.21
C ALA A 57 8.00 -1.34 -22.46
N ASN A 58 7.85 -0.01 -22.41
CA ASN A 58 8.45 0.93 -23.35
C ASN A 58 9.49 1.76 -22.60
N THR A 59 10.75 1.38 -22.70
CA THR A 59 11.86 2.01 -21.98
C THR A 59 13.15 1.92 -22.79
N LYS A 60 14.06 2.84 -22.52
CA LYS A 60 15.45 2.79 -23.01
C LYS A 60 16.38 2.12 -22.01
N ALA A 61 15.89 1.75 -20.84
CA ALA A 61 16.65 1.10 -19.80
C ALA A 61 17.02 -0.34 -20.23
N ASP A 62 18.22 -0.75 -19.87
CA ASP A 62 18.65 -2.14 -19.96
C ASP A 62 18.38 -2.84 -18.63
N ILE A 63 17.44 -3.78 -18.61
CA ILE A 63 16.89 -4.37 -17.39
C ILE A 63 17.11 -5.89 -17.40
N ASP A 64 17.86 -6.36 -16.44
CA ASP A 64 17.91 -7.78 -16.11
C ASP A 64 16.80 -8.15 -15.12
N TYR A 65 15.63 -8.43 -15.66
CA TYR A 65 14.42 -8.77 -14.89
C TYR A 65 14.65 -9.95 -13.94
N ALA A 66 15.35 -10.98 -14.39
CA ALA A 66 15.59 -12.19 -13.60
C ALA A 66 16.54 -11.90 -12.43
N ALA A 67 17.63 -11.18 -12.66
CA ALA A 67 18.56 -10.79 -11.60
C ALA A 67 17.89 -9.92 -10.54
N ILE A 68 17.02 -8.98 -10.93
CA ILE A 68 16.27 -8.12 -9.99
C ILE A 68 15.32 -8.94 -9.13
N ALA A 69 14.60 -9.90 -9.72
CA ALA A 69 13.69 -10.78 -9.00
C ALA A 69 14.45 -11.62 -7.96
N LEU A 70 15.51 -12.31 -8.36
CA LEU A 70 16.31 -13.14 -7.46
C LEU A 70 16.94 -12.33 -6.33
N ALA A 71 17.50 -11.14 -6.64
CA ALA A 71 18.05 -10.24 -5.64
C ALA A 71 16.98 -9.74 -4.65
N THR A 72 15.75 -9.53 -5.12
CA THR A 72 14.62 -9.11 -4.28
C THR A 72 14.20 -10.21 -3.33
N ILE A 73 14.01 -11.44 -3.83
CA ILE A 73 13.65 -12.62 -3.03
C ILE A 73 14.72 -12.90 -1.96
N LYS A 74 16.00 -12.88 -2.35
CA LYS A 74 17.12 -13.05 -1.42
C LYS A 74 17.17 -11.97 -0.33
N LYS A 75 16.91 -10.70 -0.69
CA LYS A 75 16.88 -9.59 0.27
C LYS A 75 15.74 -9.71 1.28
N ILE A 76 14.61 -10.31 0.90
CA ILE A 76 13.50 -10.64 1.80
C ILE A 76 13.93 -11.70 2.81
N GLY A 77 14.79 -12.63 2.43
CA GLY A 77 15.36 -13.66 3.29
C GLY A 77 14.91 -15.08 2.95
N TYR A 78 14.48 -15.31 1.72
CA TYR A 78 14.30 -16.64 1.17
C TYR A 78 15.62 -17.13 0.57
N GLU A 79 16.00 -18.37 0.89
CA GLU A 79 17.29 -18.97 0.54
C GLU A 79 17.16 -20.07 -0.54
N GLU A 80 15.93 -20.44 -0.87
CA GLU A 80 15.61 -21.43 -1.88
C GLU A 80 16.07 -20.96 -3.28
N GLU A 81 16.37 -21.89 -4.17
CA GLU A 81 16.64 -21.61 -5.57
C GLU A 81 15.33 -21.36 -6.32
N TYR A 82 15.28 -20.29 -7.11
CA TYR A 82 14.11 -19.90 -7.89
C TYR A 82 14.39 -19.91 -9.39
N HIS A 83 13.42 -20.36 -10.17
CA HIS A 83 13.43 -20.37 -11.62
C HIS A 83 12.58 -19.22 -12.16
N VAL A 84 13.21 -18.24 -12.79
CA VAL A 84 12.55 -17.03 -13.29
C VAL A 84 12.30 -17.13 -14.79
N HIS A 85 11.04 -17.02 -15.20
CA HIS A 85 10.62 -16.89 -16.59
C HIS A 85 10.20 -15.45 -16.86
N VAL A 86 10.63 -14.90 -18.01
CA VAL A 86 10.37 -13.51 -18.38
C VAL A 86 9.64 -13.47 -19.71
N VAL A 87 8.44 -12.84 -19.72
CA VAL A 87 7.61 -12.63 -20.92
C VAL A 87 7.20 -11.15 -20.93
N VAL A 88 8.13 -10.27 -21.25
CA VAL A 88 7.92 -8.83 -21.33
C VAL A 88 8.07 -8.38 -22.76
N ASN A 89 7.04 -7.71 -23.29
CA ASN A 89 6.98 -7.21 -24.67
C ASN A 89 6.89 -5.69 -24.71
N GLN A 90 7.03 -5.09 -25.88
CA GLN A 90 6.71 -3.68 -26.07
C GLN A 90 5.19 -3.47 -26.06
N GLN A 91 4.74 -2.36 -25.48
CA GLN A 91 3.34 -1.96 -25.48
C GLN A 91 2.83 -1.77 -26.91
N SER A 92 1.56 -2.08 -27.17
CA SER A 92 0.97 -1.90 -28.47
C SER A 92 1.06 -0.44 -28.94
N PRO A 93 1.37 -0.18 -30.25
CA PRO A 93 1.44 1.18 -30.79
C PRO A 93 0.14 1.99 -30.62
N GLU A 94 -1.00 1.33 -30.61
CA GLU A 94 -2.31 1.97 -30.45
C GLU A 94 -2.46 2.60 -29.06
N ILE A 95 -2.12 1.88 -28.00
CA ILE A 95 -2.14 2.36 -26.62
C ILE A 95 -1.08 3.45 -26.45
N HIS A 96 0.13 3.24 -26.95
CA HIS A 96 1.20 4.22 -26.86
C HIS A 96 0.81 5.57 -27.50
N ASN A 97 0.22 5.54 -28.69
CA ASN A 97 -0.23 6.75 -29.39
C ASN A 97 -1.44 7.44 -28.74
N ALA A 98 -2.29 6.70 -28.04
CA ALA A 98 -3.44 7.29 -27.34
C ALA A 98 -2.99 8.11 -26.11
N VAL A 99 -1.89 7.72 -25.48
CA VAL A 99 -1.39 8.30 -24.22
C VAL A 99 -0.35 9.40 -24.45
N ASN A 100 0.44 9.35 -25.55
CA ASN A 100 1.56 10.25 -25.82
C ASN A 100 1.26 11.21 -26.97
N ARG A 101 0.27 12.09 -26.85
CA ARG A 101 -0.08 13.13 -27.83
C ARG A 101 0.62 14.49 -27.58
N GLY A 102 1.83 14.47 -27.01
CA GLY A 102 2.58 15.69 -26.66
C GLY A 102 2.41 16.12 -25.20
N ASP A 103 1.38 15.65 -24.52
CA ASP A 103 1.12 15.82 -23.09
C ASP A 103 0.83 14.46 -22.45
N VAL A 104 1.06 14.33 -21.15
CA VAL A 104 0.73 13.11 -20.41
C VAL A 104 -0.78 13.06 -20.15
N CYS A 105 -1.42 12.04 -20.71
CA CYS A 105 -2.85 11.77 -20.52
C CYS A 105 -3.07 10.50 -19.71
N ALA A 106 -4.27 10.32 -19.18
CA ALA A 106 -4.66 9.08 -18.52
C ALA A 106 -4.52 7.88 -19.47
N GLY A 107 -3.76 6.87 -19.04
CA GLY A 107 -3.50 5.65 -19.82
C GLY A 107 -4.67 4.68 -19.86
N ASP A 108 -5.66 4.89 -19.03
CA ASP A 108 -6.88 4.08 -18.93
C ASP A 108 -8.04 4.91 -18.37
N GLN A 109 -9.24 4.36 -18.43
CA GLN A 109 -10.36 4.80 -17.61
C GLN A 109 -10.23 4.23 -16.20
N GLY A 110 -10.81 4.92 -15.20
CA GLY A 110 -10.82 4.39 -13.84
C GLY A 110 -11.39 5.37 -12.83
N ILE A 111 -11.59 4.85 -11.61
CA ILE A 111 -11.96 5.63 -10.43
C ILE A 111 -10.88 5.46 -9.37
N MET A 112 -10.46 6.54 -8.73
CA MET A 112 -9.42 6.54 -7.71
C MET A 112 -9.93 7.25 -6.47
N PHE A 113 -9.51 6.77 -5.30
CA PHE A 113 -9.91 7.30 -4.01
C PHE A 113 -8.70 7.68 -3.17
N GLY A 114 -8.84 8.75 -2.42
CA GLY A 114 -7.98 9.09 -1.31
C GLY A 114 -8.78 9.24 -0.03
N TYR A 115 -8.22 8.83 1.10
CA TYR A 115 -8.86 8.92 2.40
C TYR A 115 -7.89 9.44 3.45
N ALA A 116 -8.41 10.17 4.44
CA ALA A 116 -7.68 10.56 5.64
C ALA A 116 -8.66 10.71 6.83
N CYS A 117 -8.15 10.51 8.03
CA CYS A 117 -8.88 10.74 9.28
C CYS A 117 -7.94 11.17 10.40
N ASP A 118 -8.49 11.70 11.48
CA ASP A 118 -7.73 12.19 12.64
C ASP A 118 -7.42 11.10 13.69
N GLU A 119 -7.57 9.81 13.32
CA GLU A 119 -7.38 8.67 14.23
C GLU A 119 -5.91 8.39 14.59
N SER A 120 -4.96 8.80 13.75
CA SER A 120 -3.52 8.68 13.98
C SER A 120 -2.79 9.96 13.59
N LYS A 121 -1.54 10.10 14.06
CA LYS A 121 -0.69 11.24 13.69
C LYS A 121 -0.32 11.27 12.20
N GLU A 122 -0.40 10.12 11.52
CA GLU A 122 -0.21 9.97 10.08
C GLU A 122 -1.50 10.20 9.28
N TYR A 123 -2.61 10.52 9.96
CA TYR A 123 -3.94 10.67 9.35
C TYR A 123 -4.46 9.40 8.67
N MET A 124 -4.12 8.25 9.24
CA MET A 124 -4.55 6.92 8.81
C MET A 124 -5.55 6.32 9.80
N PRO A 125 -6.48 5.46 9.33
CA PRO A 125 -7.35 4.69 10.22
C PRO A 125 -6.56 3.85 11.22
N LEU A 126 -6.95 3.84 12.47
CA LEU A 126 -6.20 3.19 13.54
C LEU A 126 -5.98 1.69 13.35
N PRO A 127 -6.97 0.90 12.87
CA PRO A 127 -6.77 -0.54 12.67
C PRO A 127 -5.65 -0.86 11.68
N ILE A 128 -5.65 -0.23 10.49
CA ILE A 128 -4.59 -0.46 9.48
C ILE A 128 -3.25 0.13 9.92
N TYR A 129 -3.26 1.27 10.59
CA TYR A 129 -2.05 1.88 11.14
C TYR A 129 -1.31 0.92 12.07
N TYR A 130 -2.01 0.30 13.02
CA TYR A 130 -1.39 -0.68 13.92
C TYR A 130 -1.09 -2.00 13.24
N ALA A 131 -1.92 -2.46 12.31
CA ALA A 131 -1.61 -3.67 11.54
C ALA A 131 -0.28 -3.52 10.78
N HIS A 132 -0.04 -2.39 10.10
CA HIS A 132 1.24 -2.11 9.45
C HIS A 132 2.41 -2.03 10.43
N LYS A 133 2.24 -1.33 11.55
CA LYS A 133 3.28 -1.23 12.59
C LYS A 133 3.68 -2.59 13.13
N LEU A 134 2.73 -3.46 13.40
CA LEU A 134 2.99 -4.83 13.84
C LEU A 134 3.74 -5.64 12.78
N ALA A 135 3.34 -5.54 11.50
CA ALA A 135 4.00 -6.24 10.40
C ALA A 135 5.44 -5.75 10.19
N MET A 136 5.67 -4.44 10.27
CA MET A 136 7.02 -3.85 10.21
C MET A 136 7.89 -4.30 11.38
N GLN A 137 7.35 -4.28 12.60
CA GLN A 137 8.08 -4.70 13.80
C GLN A 137 8.38 -6.20 13.77
N LEU A 138 7.43 -7.03 13.30
CA LEU A 138 7.64 -8.46 13.10
C LEU A 138 8.82 -8.71 12.16
N THR A 139 8.87 -8.00 11.03
CA THR A 139 10.00 -8.07 10.11
C THR A 139 11.32 -7.64 10.74
N LYS A 140 11.31 -6.56 11.53
CA LYS A 140 12.50 -6.08 12.24
C LYS A 140 13.02 -7.11 13.25
N VAL A 141 12.12 -7.73 14.02
CA VAL A 141 12.46 -8.79 14.98
C VAL A 141 13.01 -10.02 14.25
N ARG A 142 12.33 -10.48 13.19
CA ARG A 142 12.74 -11.60 12.38
C ARG A 142 14.17 -11.47 11.83
N ARG A 143 14.54 -10.30 11.34
CA ARG A 143 15.88 -10.06 10.77
C ARG A 143 17.01 -10.27 11.77
N ASN A 144 16.71 -10.22 13.07
CA ASN A 144 17.67 -10.42 14.17
C ASN A 144 17.40 -11.72 14.96
N ASN A 145 16.40 -12.51 14.56
CA ASN A 145 16.00 -13.72 15.24
C ASN A 145 15.72 -14.85 14.22
N PRO A 146 16.63 -15.84 14.10
CA PRO A 146 16.50 -16.92 13.11
C PRO A 146 15.33 -17.87 13.36
N LYS A 147 14.69 -17.80 14.54
CA LYS A 147 13.49 -18.56 14.87
C LYS A 147 12.26 -18.13 14.08
N LEU A 148 12.24 -16.89 13.59
CA LEU A 148 11.16 -16.35 12.76
C LEU A 148 11.57 -16.35 11.28
N LYS A 149 10.61 -16.59 10.39
CA LYS A 149 10.78 -16.67 8.95
C LYS A 149 10.05 -15.51 8.25
N PRO A 150 10.24 -15.29 6.92
CA PRO A 150 9.78 -14.07 6.26
C PRO A 150 8.28 -13.86 6.19
N ASP A 151 7.47 -14.92 6.04
CA ASP A 151 6.03 -14.81 5.85
C ASP A 151 5.29 -14.53 7.16
N GLY A 152 4.27 -13.71 7.09
CA GLY A 152 3.44 -13.40 8.24
C GLY A 152 2.30 -12.43 7.93
N LYS A 153 1.31 -12.43 8.82
CA LYS A 153 0.14 -11.55 8.78
C LYS A 153 -0.13 -10.97 10.15
N THR A 154 -0.66 -9.75 10.15
CA THR A 154 -1.12 -9.06 11.35
C THR A 154 -2.52 -8.52 11.14
N GLN A 155 -3.34 -8.52 12.18
CA GLN A 155 -4.69 -8.00 12.14
C GLN A 155 -4.98 -7.27 13.44
N VAL A 156 -5.64 -6.13 13.36
CA VAL A 156 -6.05 -5.33 14.53
C VAL A 156 -7.52 -4.97 14.41
N SER A 157 -8.26 -5.28 15.47
CA SER A 157 -9.67 -4.93 15.64
C SER A 157 -9.79 -3.84 16.68
N VAL A 158 -10.39 -2.71 16.32
CA VAL A 158 -10.61 -1.55 17.18
C VAL A 158 -12.09 -1.42 17.48
N GLU A 159 -12.44 -1.25 18.74
CA GLU A 159 -13.79 -0.94 19.19
C GLU A 159 -14.00 0.57 19.14
N TYR A 160 -15.11 0.97 18.48
CA TYR A 160 -15.57 2.34 18.37
C TYR A 160 -16.88 2.52 19.13
N GLU A 161 -17.04 3.66 19.77
CA GLU A 161 -18.29 4.08 20.39
C GLU A 161 -18.65 5.50 19.91
N ASN A 162 -19.77 5.64 19.18
CA ASN A 162 -20.17 6.89 18.52
C ASN A 162 -19.10 7.46 17.60
N ASP A 163 -18.44 6.60 16.82
CA ASP A 163 -17.32 6.91 15.91
C ASP A 163 -16.03 7.40 16.58
N GLU A 164 -15.95 7.32 17.92
CA GLU A 164 -14.71 7.57 18.67
C GLU A 164 -14.02 6.26 19.03
N ILE A 165 -12.70 6.26 18.98
CA ILE A 165 -11.88 5.10 19.37
C ILE A 165 -12.05 4.87 20.87
N LYS A 166 -12.41 3.63 21.25
CA LYS A 166 -12.52 3.22 22.64
C LYS A 166 -11.31 2.41 23.11
N ARG A 167 -11.02 1.29 22.43
CA ARG A 167 -9.92 0.38 22.75
C ARG A 167 -9.59 -0.54 21.57
N ILE A 168 -8.49 -1.26 21.68
CA ILE A 168 -8.19 -2.39 20.81
C ILE A 168 -8.85 -3.64 21.39
N ASP A 169 -9.78 -4.23 20.64
CA ASP A 169 -10.48 -5.45 21.04
C ASP A 169 -9.65 -6.71 20.80
N THR A 170 -9.02 -6.82 19.63
CA THR A 170 -8.32 -8.04 19.23
C THR A 170 -7.07 -7.73 18.43
N ILE A 171 -6.00 -8.45 18.72
CA ILE A 171 -4.75 -8.47 17.93
C ILE A 171 -4.49 -9.91 17.49
N VAL A 172 -4.29 -10.12 16.18
CA VAL A 172 -3.88 -11.40 15.61
C VAL A 172 -2.52 -11.24 14.95
N VAL A 173 -1.59 -12.14 15.23
CA VAL A 173 -0.29 -12.23 14.58
C VAL A 173 -0.06 -13.67 14.16
N SER A 174 0.07 -13.91 12.85
CA SER A 174 0.51 -15.19 12.31
C SER A 174 1.90 -15.00 11.71
N THR A 175 2.87 -15.78 12.13
CA THR A 175 4.25 -15.68 11.68
C THR A 175 4.81 -17.04 11.33
N GLN A 176 5.46 -17.11 10.18
CA GLN A 176 6.27 -18.27 9.79
C GLN A 176 7.45 -18.41 10.75
N HIS A 177 7.82 -19.64 11.10
CA HIS A 177 8.86 -19.93 12.07
C HIS A 177 9.69 -21.16 11.70
N ALA A 178 10.85 -21.34 12.35
CA ALA A 178 11.67 -22.52 12.23
C ALA A 178 10.98 -23.75 12.88
N GLU A 179 11.28 -24.93 12.40
CA GLU A 179 10.59 -26.17 12.80
C GLU A 179 10.81 -26.53 14.28
N ASP A 180 11.97 -26.15 14.82
CA ASP A 180 12.41 -26.46 16.20
C ASP A 180 11.93 -25.47 17.27
N VAL A 181 11.05 -24.53 16.92
CA VAL A 181 10.55 -23.49 17.84
C VAL A 181 9.16 -23.85 18.36
N SER A 182 8.99 -23.83 19.68
CA SER A 182 7.69 -24.11 20.30
C SER A 182 6.70 -22.97 20.16
N GLN A 183 5.39 -23.26 20.22
CA GLN A 183 4.35 -22.24 20.16
C GLN A 183 4.38 -21.30 21.37
N GLU A 184 4.79 -21.76 22.53
CA GLU A 184 4.98 -20.97 23.73
C GLU A 184 6.08 -19.93 23.54
N GLU A 185 7.20 -20.33 22.95
CA GLU A 185 8.31 -19.43 22.65
C GLU A 185 7.94 -18.39 21.59
N ILE A 186 7.21 -18.79 20.54
CA ILE A 186 6.69 -17.85 19.53
C ILE A 186 5.78 -16.82 20.20
N LYS A 187 4.86 -17.25 21.07
CA LYS A 187 3.97 -16.34 21.81
C LYS A 187 4.76 -15.36 22.66
N GLU A 188 5.79 -15.81 23.35
CA GLU A 188 6.64 -14.95 24.18
C GLU A 188 7.37 -13.89 23.34
N ILE A 189 8.00 -14.29 22.23
CA ILE A 189 8.68 -13.38 21.30
C ILE A 189 7.68 -12.35 20.74
N ILE A 190 6.53 -12.79 20.22
CA ILE A 190 5.56 -11.90 19.60
C ILE A 190 4.97 -10.93 20.61
N MET A 191 4.63 -11.38 21.81
CA MET A 191 4.10 -10.49 22.84
C MET A 191 5.13 -9.44 23.28
N ASN A 192 6.37 -9.86 23.55
CA ASN A 192 7.36 -8.96 24.15
C ASN A 192 8.07 -8.07 23.12
N ASP A 193 8.40 -8.61 21.94
CA ASP A 193 9.25 -7.94 20.97
C ASP A 193 8.46 -7.29 19.81
N VAL A 194 7.19 -7.72 19.58
CA VAL A 194 6.37 -7.22 18.48
C VAL A 194 5.19 -6.39 19.00
N ILE A 195 4.33 -6.94 19.87
CA ILE A 195 3.07 -6.28 20.27
C ILE A 195 3.33 -5.14 21.25
N LYS A 196 3.97 -5.42 22.39
CA LYS A 196 4.21 -4.41 23.43
C LYS A 196 4.96 -3.16 22.95
N PRO A 197 6.00 -3.26 22.08
CA PRO A 197 6.70 -2.07 21.59
C PRO A 197 5.89 -1.23 20.59
N CYS A 198 4.87 -1.81 19.94
CA CYS A 198 4.12 -1.16 18.87
C CYS A 198 2.84 -0.48 19.34
N ILE A 199 2.13 -1.09 20.29
CA ILE A 199 0.78 -0.67 20.67
C ILE A 199 0.84 0.27 21.87
N ASN A 200 0.08 1.36 21.79
CA ASN A 200 -0.12 2.23 22.94
C ASN A 200 -0.91 1.49 24.02
N GLU A 201 -0.31 1.29 25.20
CA GLU A 201 -0.90 0.54 26.31
C GLU A 201 -2.25 1.10 26.78
N ASN A 202 -2.49 2.41 26.62
CA ASN A 202 -3.77 3.04 26.97
C ASN A 202 -4.95 2.57 26.08
N LEU A 203 -4.67 1.90 24.99
CA LEU A 203 -5.69 1.30 24.11
C LEU A 203 -5.95 -0.18 24.43
N LEU A 204 -5.21 -0.75 25.38
CA LEU A 204 -5.31 -2.14 25.79
C LEU A 204 -5.99 -2.22 27.16
N ASP A 205 -6.79 -3.26 27.37
CA ASP A 205 -7.38 -3.58 28.66
C ASP A 205 -7.40 -5.09 28.91
N GLU A 206 -7.97 -5.51 30.03
CA GLU A 206 -8.08 -6.91 30.44
C GLU A 206 -8.93 -7.78 29.50
N ASN A 207 -9.78 -7.12 28.66
CA ASN A 207 -10.64 -7.80 27.69
C ASN A 207 -10.00 -7.85 26.30
N THR A 208 -8.82 -7.27 26.09
CA THR A 208 -8.10 -7.34 24.82
C THR A 208 -7.65 -8.78 24.54
N LYS A 209 -8.02 -9.31 23.38
CA LYS A 209 -7.74 -10.67 22.95
C LYS A 209 -6.49 -10.73 22.09
N TYR A 210 -5.66 -11.75 22.33
CA TYR A 210 -4.43 -11.98 21.57
C TYR A 210 -4.47 -13.36 20.93
N PHE A 211 -4.35 -13.43 19.62
CA PHE A 211 -4.25 -14.67 18.86
C PHE A 211 -2.91 -14.70 18.12
N ILE A 212 -1.99 -15.55 18.61
CA ILE A 212 -0.66 -15.73 18.04
C ILE A 212 -0.57 -17.12 17.48
N ASN A 213 -0.34 -17.25 16.16
CA ASN A 213 -0.39 -18.53 15.43
C ASN A 213 -1.59 -19.40 15.85
N PRO A 214 -2.85 -18.91 15.76
CA PRO A 214 -4.00 -19.62 16.30
C PRO A 214 -4.26 -20.97 15.64
N SER A 215 -3.74 -21.21 14.44
CA SER A 215 -3.78 -22.50 13.75
C SER A 215 -2.69 -23.48 14.17
N GLY A 216 -1.78 -23.06 15.07
CA GLY A 216 -0.63 -23.84 15.48
C GLY A 216 0.60 -23.60 14.62
N SER A 217 1.24 -24.67 14.14
CA SER A 217 2.50 -24.60 13.39
C SER A 217 2.34 -23.87 12.05
N PHE A 218 3.34 -23.01 11.73
CA PHE A 218 3.46 -22.30 10.46
C PHE A 218 4.93 -22.34 9.98
N VAL A 219 5.39 -23.52 9.61
CA VAL A 219 6.77 -23.74 9.14
C VAL A 219 6.89 -23.50 7.63
N VAL A 220 5.95 -24.04 6.85
CA VAL A 220 5.91 -23.84 5.40
C VAL A 220 5.15 -22.55 5.08
N GLY A 221 5.85 -21.55 4.54
CA GLY A 221 5.30 -20.25 4.18
C GLY A 221 5.87 -19.73 2.87
N GLY A 222 5.62 -18.46 2.57
CA GLY A 222 6.02 -17.86 1.31
C GLY A 222 5.39 -18.56 0.11
N SER A 223 6.11 -18.58 -1.02
CA SER A 223 5.66 -19.19 -2.27
C SER A 223 5.41 -20.70 -2.19
N PHE A 224 6.04 -21.39 -1.25
CA PHE A 224 5.82 -22.83 -1.00
C PHE A 224 4.53 -23.09 -0.24
N GLY A 225 4.10 -22.16 0.61
CA GLY A 225 2.84 -22.26 1.34
C GLY A 225 1.63 -21.78 0.54
N ASP A 226 1.78 -20.70 -0.20
CA ASP A 226 0.70 -20.09 -0.99
C ASP A 226 1.24 -19.44 -2.26
N SER A 227 0.39 -19.22 -3.26
CA SER A 227 0.75 -18.50 -4.47
C SER A 227 0.69 -16.98 -4.26
N GLY A 228 1.58 -16.25 -4.94
CA GLY A 228 1.58 -14.80 -4.97
C GLY A 228 1.33 -14.25 -6.37
N THR A 229 0.72 -13.07 -6.43
CA THR A 229 0.55 -12.29 -7.66
C THR A 229 0.55 -10.81 -7.31
N THR A 230 1.15 -9.99 -8.15
CA THR A 230 1.13 -8.53 -8.04
C THR A 230 -0.29 -8.00 -7.92
N GLY A 231 -0.51 -7.06 -7.01
CA GLY A 231 -1.78 -6.32 -6.89
C GLY A 231 -2.92 -7.05 -6.20
N ARG A 232 -2.65 -8.10 -5.41
CA ARG A 232 -3.68 -8.85 -4.66
C ARG A 232 -3.88 -8.39 -3.22
N LYS A 233 -3.22 -7.31 -2.79
CA LYS A 233 -3.32 -6.78 -1.42
C LYS A 233 -3.78 -5.32 -1.38
N ILE A 234 -4.71 -4.95 -2.28
CA ILE A 234 -5.15 -3.56 -2.50
C ILE A 234 -5.71 -2.91 -1.23
N VAL A 235 -6.47 -3.66 -0.42
CA VAL A 235 -7.05 -3.16 0.84
C VAL A 235 -5.94 -2.87 1.86
N CYS A 236 -4.95 -3.77 1.96
CA CYS A 236 -3.76 -3.60 2.80
C CYS A 236 -2.91 -2.41 2.30
N ASP A 237 -2.77 -2.25 0.99
CA ASP A 237 -1.99 -1.17 0.38
C ASP A 237 -2.60 0.22 0.60
N THR A 238 -3.89 0.30 0.91
CA THR A 238 -4.65 1.54 1.05
C THR A 238 -5.04 1.81 2.51
N TYR A 239 -6.31 1.74 2.83
CA TYR A 239 -6.86 2.23 4.10
C TYR A 239 -7.45 1.11 4.98
N GLY A 240 -7.11 -0.16 4.71
CA GLY A 240 -7.58 -1.30 5.51
C GLY A 240 -9.09 -1.50 5.48
N GLY A 241 -9.77 -1.05 4.42
CA GLY A 241 -11.22 -1.15 4.26
C GLY A 241 -12.02 0.04 4.83
N ARG A 242 -11.37 1.02 5.48
CA ARG A 242 -12.04 2.20 6.05
C ARG A 242 -12.37 3.25 4.98
N GLY A 243 -11.55 3.38 3.95
CA GLY A 243 -11.80 4.17 2.74
C GLY A 243 -12.16 3.28 1.56
N ARG A 244 -12.91 3.82 0.60
CA ARG A 244 -13.23 3.13 -0.65
C ARG A 244 -11.97 2.93 -1.51
N ILE A 245 -12.02 1.99 -2.44
CA ILE A 245 -10.94 1.71 -3.40
C ILE A 245 -11.51 1.64 -4.82
N GLY A 246 -10.69 2.04 -5.81
CA GLY A 246 -11.09 2.04 -7.22
C GLY A 246 -10.94 0.68 -7.93
N GLY A 247 -10.29 -0.29 -7.28
CA GLY A 247 -10.04 -1.63 -7.82
C GLY A 247 -8.71 -1.79 -8.55
N GLY A 248 -8.06 -0.70 -8.98
CA GLY A 248 -6.73 -0.72 -9.61
C GLY A 248 -5.62 -0.93 -8.57
N CYS A 249 -4.71 -1.87 -8.83
CA CYS A 249 -3.50 -2.02 -8.01
C CYS A 249 -2.48 -0.92 -8.31
N PHE A 250 -1.52 -0.73 -7.40
CA PHE A 250 -0.47 0.28 -7.52
C PHE A 250 0.84 -0.31 -8.07
N SER A 251 1.37 -1.34 -7.42
CA SER A 251 2.61 -1.99 -7.84
C SER A 251 2.54 -2.49 -9.28
N SER A 252 3.63 -2.53 -9.97
CA SER A 252 3.83 -2.76 -11.41
C SER A 252 3.63 -1.54 -12.32
N LYS A 253 2.80 -0.58 -11.94
CA LYS A 253 2.39 0.55 -12.79
C LYS A 253 3.35 1.72 -12.67
N ASP A 254 3.83 2.23 -13.81
CA ASP A 254 4.55 3.50 -13.86
C ASP A 254 3.64 4.70 -13.52
N PRO A 255 4.20 5.88 -13.17
CA PRO A 255 3.40 7.01 -12.68
C PRO A 255 2.44 7.63 -13.70
N THR A 256 2.50 7.29 -14.99
CA THR A 256 1.50 7.77 -15.97
C THR A 256 0.15 7.04 -15.82
N LYS A 257 0.13 5.91 -15.13
CA LYS A 257 -1.10 5.17 -14.82
C LYS A 257 -1.81 5.84 -13.65
N VAL A 258 -2.99 6.40 -13.95
CA VAL A 258 -3.80 7.16 -12.98
C VAL A 258 -4.28 6.33 -11.79
N ASP A 259 -4.42 5.01 -11.95
CA ASP A 259 -4.69 4.09 -10.82
C ASP A 259 -3.71 4.30 -9.66
N ARG A 260 -2.44 4.56 -9.98
CA ARG A 260 -1.39 4.82 -9.00
C ARG A 260 -1.26 6.30 -8.68
N SER A 261 -0.96 7.13 -9.66
CA SER A 261 -0.64 8.54 -9.46
C SER A 261 -1.80 9.37 -8.93
N ALA A 262 -3.00 9.18 -9.47
CA ALA A 262 -4.17 9.91 -9.01
C ALA A 262 -4.67 9.41 -7.64
N ALA A 263 -4.52 8.13 -7.31
CA ALA A 263 -4.79 7.64 -5.96
C ALA A 263 -3.84 8.27 -4.92
N TYR A 264 -2.55 8.42 -5.24
CA TYR A 264 -1.59 9.15 -4.40
C TYR A 264 -1.97 10.62 -4.25
N TYR A 265 -2.41 11.25 -5.33
CA TYR A 265 -2.83 12.66 -5.29
C TYR A 265 -4.13 12.85 -4.50
N CYS A 266 -5.11 11.95 -4.65
CA CYS A 266 -6.31 11.93 -3.83
C CYS A 266 -5.97 11.78 -2.32
N ARG A 267 -4.97 10.95 -1.96
CA ARG A 267 -4.47 10.86 -0.59
C ARG A 267 -3.88 12.18 -0.12
N TYR A 268 -3.05 12.83 -0.92
CA TYR A 268 -2.46 14.13 -0.61
C TYR A 268 -3.53 15.19 -0.32
N VAL A 269 -4.58 15.22 -1.14
CA VAL A 269 -5.72 16.13 -0.97
C VAL A 269 -6.51 15.79 0.29
N ALA A 270 -6.93 14.54 0.49
CA ALA A 270 -7.70 14.12 1.64
C ALA A 270 -6.94 14.39 2.96
N LYS A 271 -5.64 14.10 2.99
CA LYS A 271 -4.77 14.39 4.13
C LYS A 271 -4.68 15.89 4.41
N SER A 272 -4.56 16.71 3.37
CA SER A 272 -4.51 18.17 3.51
C SER A 272 -5.83 18.72 4.06
N ILE A 273 -6.99 18.19 3.66
CA ILE A 273 -8.30 18.57 4.23
C ILE A 273 -8.32 18.37 5.74
N VAL A 274 -7.95 17.17 6.19
CA VAL A 274 -8.00 16.81 7.63
C VAL A 274 -6.95 17.58 8.43
N ALA A 275 -5.73 17.69 7.90
CA ALA A 275 -4.64 18.40 8.56
C ALA A 275 -4.91 19.91 8.73
N ASN A 276 -5.63 20.55 7.77
CA ASN A 276 -6.09 21.94 7.89
C ASN A 276 -7.38 22.08 8.73
N LYS A 277 -7.83 21.00 9.37
CA LYS A 277 -9.00 20.98 10.25
C LYS A 277 -10.32 21.41 9.56
N LEU A 278 -10.42 21.09 8.27
CA LEU A 278 -11.66 21.31 7.51
C LEU A 278 -12.66 20.18 7.73
N ALA A 279 -12.17 18.96 8.08
CA ALA A 279 -12.98 17.81 8.49
C ALA A 279 -12.16 16.91 9.42
N ARG A 280 -12.81 16.02 10.17
CA ARG A 280 -12.15 14.95 10.92
C ARG A 280 -11.87 13.71 10.05
N ARG A 281 -12.70 13.53 9.01
CA ARG A 281 -12.57 12.48 8.00
C ARG A 281 -12.84 13.09 6.64
N ALA A 282 -12.08 12.68 5.65
CA ALA A 282 -12.31 13.10 4.27
C ALA A 282 -11.98 11.97 3.31
N GLU A 283 -12.86 11.76 2.33
CA GLU A 283 -12.63 10.91 1.18
C GLU A 283 -12.78 11.75 -0.09
N VAL A 284 -11.84 11.57 -1.00
CA VAL A 284 -11.79 12.25 -2.29
C VAL A 284 -11.85 11.19 -3.38
N GLN A 285 -12.79 11.33 -4.32
CA GLN A 285 -12.89 10.49 -5.51
C GLN A 285 -12.62 11.30 -6.76
N VAL A 286 -11.85 10.74 -7.68
CA VAL A 286 -11.73 11.24 -9.04
C VAL A 286 -11.94 10.11 -10.05
N SER A 287 -12.36 10.45 -11.25
CA SER A 287 -12.39 9.50 -12.37
C SER A 287 -11.78 10.10 -13.61
N TYR A 288 -11.16 9.24 -14.42
CA TYR A 288 -10.55 9.61 -15.70
C TYR A 288 -11.10 8.75 -16.83
N ALA A 289 -11.01 9.30 -18.04
CA ALA A 289 -11.19 8.55 -19.28
C ALA A 289 -9.84 8.48 -20.03
N ILE A 290 -9.62 7.38 -20.74
CA ILE A 290 -8.41 7.18 -21.53
C ILE A 290 -8.16 8.38 -22.48
N GLY A 291 -6.93 8.85 -22.56
CA GLY A 291 -6.53 9.98 -23.41
C GLY A 291 -6.99 11.35 -22.93
N LYS A 292 -7.57 11.48 -21.73
CA LYS A 292 -7.88 12.77 -21.09
C LYS A 292 -6.81 13.14 -20.08
N LYS A 293 -6.51 14.44 -19.99
CA LYS A 293 -5.56 14.98 -19.01
C LYS A 293 -6.21 15.26 -17.67
N GLU A 294 -7.47 15.66 -17.71
CA GLU A 294 -8.25 16.14 -16.58
C GLU A 294 -9.26 15.08 -16.14
N PRO A 295 -9.64 15.04 -14.86
CA PRO A 295 -10.69 14.17 -14.40
C PRO A 295 -12.02 14.50 -15.08
N ILE A 296 -12.85 13.48 -15.30
CA ILE A 296 -14.21 13.64 -15.82
C ILE A 296 -15.25 13.75 -14.72
N SER A 297 -14.92 13.38 -13.49
CA SER A 297 -15.73 13.62 -12.30
C SER A 297 -14.84 13.77 -11.07
N PHE A 298 -15.36 14.53 -10.11
CA PHE A 298 -14.72 14.77 -8.84
C PHE A 298 -15.76 14.82 -7.72
N CYS A 299 -15.46 14.21 -6.57
CA CYS A 299 -16.37 14.16 -5.42
C CYS A 299 -15.57 14.19 -4.12
N VAL A 300 -16.10 14.83 -3.11
CA VAL A 300 -15.61 14.80 -1.73
C VAL A 300 -16.74 14.36 -0.79
N ASP A 301 -16.39 13.59 0.23
CA ASP A 301 -17.29 13.18 1.31
C ASP A 301 -16.56 13.38 2.64
N THR A 302 -17.06 14.26 3.48
CA THR A 302 -16.51 14.49 4.83
C THR A 302 -17.22 13.67 5.90
N PHE A 303 -18.15 12.79 5.53
CA PHE A 303 -18.91 11.94 6.44
C PHE A 303 -19.65 12.73 7.53
N GLY A 304 -20.10 13.94 7.20
CA GLY A 304 -20.76 14.85 8.13
C GLY A 304 -19.84 15.42 9.22
N THR A 305 -18.51 15.30 9.06
CA THR A 305 -17.52 15.87 9.99
C THR A 305 -16.92 17.18 9.50
N GLY A 306 -17.37 17.68 8.34
CA GLY A 306 -16.90 18.89 7.71
C GLY A 306 -17.19 20.15 8.53
N LYS A 307 -16.25 21.10 8.53
CA LYS A 307 -16.45 22.45 9.04
C LYS A 307 -17.40 23.27 8.16
N PHE A 308 -17.48 22.89 6.90
CA PHE A 308 -18.37 23.42 5.88
C PHE A 308 -19.09 22.25 5.22
N GLU A 309 -20.16 22.54 4.47
CA GLU A 309 -20.79 21.55 3.58
C GLU A 309 -19.82 21.05 2.53
N ASP A 310 -20.02 19.82 2.03
CA ASP A 310 -19.08 19.16 1.13
C ASP A 310 -18.89 19.93 -0.18
N GLU A 311 -19.91 20.63 -0.67
CA GLU A 311 -19.82 21.52 -1.84
C GLU A 311 -18.81 22.65 -1.63
N LYS A 312 -18.76 23.23 -0.42
CA LYS A 312 -17.77 24.28 -0.12
C LYS A 312 -16.37 23.73 0.05
N ILE A 313 -16.24 22.53 0.59
CA ILE A 313 -14.96 21.82 0.66
C ILE A 313 -14.44 21.51 -0.75
N LEU A 314 -15.34 21.08 -1.65
CA LEU A 314 -15.03 20.84 -3.05
C LEU A 314 -14.48 22.11 -3.74
N GLU A 315 -15.14 23.25 -3.57
CA GLU A 315 -14.67 24.54 -4.09
C GLU A 315 -13.27 24.91 -3.58
N ILE A 316 -13.00 24.67 -2.29
CA ILE A 316 -11.67 24.89 -1.70
C ILE A 316 -10.63 23.99 -2.37
N ILE A 317 -10.96 22.71 -2.61
CA ILE A 317 -10.05 21.78 -3.27
C ILE A 317 -9.74 22.24 -4.70
N GLU A 318 -10.75 22.58 -5.49
CA GLU A 318 -10.59 23.04 -6.87
C GLU A 318 -9.72 24.30 -6.97
N ASN A 319 -9.76 25.18 -5.97
CA ASN A 319 -8.94 26.37 -5.91
C ASN A 319 -7.48 26.12 -5.47
N ASN A 320 -7.19 24.97 -4.85
CA ASN A 320 -5.86 24.69 -4.28
C ASN A 320 -5.10 23.56 -5.00
N PHE A 321 -5.78 22.70 -5.76
CA PHE A 321 -5.18 21.51 -6.37
C PHE A 321 -5.53 21.41 -7.86
N ASP A 322 -4.56 20.98 -8.65
CA ASP A 322 -4.74 20.72 -10.08
C ASP A 322 -4.59 19.23 -10.36
N PHE A 323 -5.69 18.59 -10.74
CA PHE A 323 -5.78 17.15 -11.02
C PHE A 323 -5.40 16.76 -12.45
N ASN A 324 -4.79 17.68 -13.22
CA ASN A 324 -4.18 17.33 -14.49
C ASN A 324 -3.07 16.27 -14.27
N VAL A 325 -3.07 15.20 -15.05
CA VAL A 325 -2.14 14.07 -14.87
C VAL A 325 -0.68 14.52 -14.87
N ASP A 326 -0.30 15.41 -15.80
CA ASP A 326 1.08 15.90 -15.89
C ASP A 326 1.47 16.73 -14.64
N ASN A 327 0.51 17.52 -14.11
CA ASN A 327 0.72 18.26 -12.87
C ASN A 327 0.89 17.33 -11.66
N ILE A 328 0.07 16.29 -11.55
CA ILE A 328 0.20 15.27 -10.49
C ILE A 328 1.63 14.69 -10.47
N LEU A 329 2.13 14.29 -11.66
CA LEU A 329 3.47 13.72 -11.78
C LEU A 329 4.57 14.71 -11.33
N LYS A 330 4.41 15.99 -11.64
CA LYS A 330 5.35 17.06 -11.29
C LYS A 330 5.27 17.43 -9.82
N GLU A 331 4.06 17.70 -9.29
CA GLU A 331 3.86 18.14 -7.91
C GLU A 331 4.30 17.07 -6.90
N LEU A 332 4.03 15.79 -7.19
CA LEU A 332 4.45 14.67 -6.36
C LEU A 332 5.82 14.10 -6.73
N ASP A 333 6.49 14.61 -7.76
CA ASP A 333 7.83 14.17 -8.21
C ASP A 333 7.90 12.65 -8.46
N LEU A 334 6.90 12.11 -9.18
CA LEU A 334 6.67 10.67 -9.31
C LEU A 334 7.58 9.98 -10.34
N ARG A 335 8.44 10.69 -11.09
CA ARG A 335 9.35 10.07 -12.06
C ARG A 335 10.67 9.58 -11.46
N LYS A 336 10.77 9.59 -10.12
CA LYS A 336 11.92 9.07 -9.37
C LYS A 336 11.77 7.59 -9.02
N PRO A 337 12.88 6.85 -8.84
CA PRO A 337 12.86 5.45 -8.43
C PRO A 337 12.56 5.32 -6.92
N ILE A 338 11.27 5.42 -6.56
CA ILE A 338 10.77 5.42 -5.17
C ILE A 338 9.83 4.28 -4.86
N TYR A 339 9.46 3.48 -5.88
CA TYR A 339 8.30 2.59 -5.85
C TYR A 339 8.52 1.32 -5.05
N ARG A 340 9.73 0.74 -5.08
CA ARG A 340 10.03 -0.42 -4.24
C ARG A 340 9.76 -0.19 -2.75
N LYS A 341 9.96 1.05 -2.27
CA LYS A 341 9.72 1.40 -0.86
C LYS A 341 8.23 1.42 -0.50
N THR A 342 7.35 1.58 -1.49
CA THR A 342 5.90 1.62 -1.27
C THR A 342 5.26 0.24 -1.24
N SER A 343 5.92 -0.78 -1.78
CA SER A 343 5.34 -2.10 -2.04
C SER A 343 5.03 -2.95 -0.81
N CYS A 344 5.43 -2.52 0.39
CA CYS A 344 5.13 -3.20 1.65
C CYS A 344 4.64 -2.22 2.71
N TYR A 345 3.78 -2.72 3.62
CA TYR A 345 3.28 -1.97 4.79
C TYR A 345 2.44 -0.74 4.43
N GLY A 346 1.76 -0.79 3.30
CA GLY A 346 0.89 0.27 2.79
C GLY A 346 1.62 1.33 2.00
N HIS A 347 0.88 1.95 1.08
CA HIS A 347 1.38 3.07 0.26
C HIS A 347 1.17 4.42 0.93
N PHE A 348 0.44 4.45 2.06
CA PHE A 348 0.06 5.66 2.77
C PHE A 348 0.48 5.65 4.24
N GLY A 349 0.72 6.85 4.79
CA GLY A 349 1.08 7.03 6.19
C GLY A 349 2.59 7.16 6.46
N ASP A 350 3.46 6.94 5.48
CA ASP A 350 4.91 7.16 5.64
C ASP A 350 5.30 8.57 5.19
N PRO A 351 5.77 9.45 6.11
CA PRO A 351 6.07 10.85 5.81
C PRO A 351 7.23 11.07 4.82
N GLN A 352 7.97 10.02 4.46
CA GLN A 352 9.02 10.13 3.43
C GLN A 352 8.45 10.34 2.02
N PHE A 353 7.20 9.95 1.77
CA PHE A 353 6.57 10.06 0.46
C PHE A 353 6.00 11.45 0.21
N SER A 354 6.09 11.93 -1.02
CA SER A 354 5.65 13.27 -1.42
C SER A 354 4.16 13.51 -1.22
N TRP A 355 3.33 12.48 -1.40
CA TRP A 355 1.88 12.55 -1.19
C TRP A 355 1.46 12.49 0.30
N GLU A 356 2.40 12.30 1.19
CA GLU A 356 2.18 12.41 2.64
C GLU A 356 2.51 13.79 3.21
N LYS A 357 2.95 14.72 2.38
CA LYS A 357 3.06 16.13 2.74
C LYS A 357 1.68 16.74 3.02
N ILE A 358 1.66 17.88 3.67
CA ILE A 358 0.45 18.65 3.94
C ILE A 358 0.57 19.96 3.17
N LYS A 359 -0.44 20.28 2.36
CA LYS A 359 -0.57 21.57 1.71
C LYS A 359 -1.39 22.51 2.61
N GLU A 360 -0.89 23.71 2.85
CA GLU A 360 -1.67 24.75 3.49
C GLU A 360 -2.74 25.25 2.51
N LEU A 361 -4.00 25.19 2.94
CA LEU A 361 -5.15 25.51 2.10
C LEU A 361 -5.59 26.95 2.31
N LYS A 362 -5.87 27.61 1.19
CA LYS A 362 -6.52 28.94 1.17
C LYS A 362 -8.02 28.74 1.03
N PHE A 363 -8.82 29.29 1.95
CA PHE A 363 -10.28 29.20 1.97
C PHE A 363 -10.95 30.40 2.61
#